data_7c3dd1e85ef8c018f92bffd808d4920c
#
_entry.id   7c3dd1e85ef8c018f92bffd808d4920c
#
_cell.length_a   1.000
_cell.length_b   1.000
_cell.length_c   1.000
_cell.angle_alpha   90.00
_cell.angle_beta   90.00
_cell.angle_gamma   90.00
#
_symmetry.space_group_name_H-M   'P 1'
#
loop_
_entity.id
_entity.type
_entity.pdbx_description
1 polymer ?
#
loop_
_entity_poly.entity_id
_entity_poly.type
_entity_poly.pdbx_seq_one_letter_code
_entity_poly.pdbx_strand_id
1 'polypeptide(L)'
;MSKIYVLLFSFILIKQNVTAQLDSNSVPVRISYIDAASENTSNILHWKTACFLSYANFEIQRSYDGIKYSTINTFSADQLRCQQPFDYKDFTANQFVGRVYYRLKVGGLDGRVYNSKIVVVFTKGEGIEINSFSPTIVSSVATLSISSSANEDAALTIINAQGIALKKQQVRLVKGVNAIQIHIAELPAGRFWLSLRTSKNEQETVQFIKQ
;
A
#
# COMPACT_ATOMS: atom_id res chain seq x y z
N MET A 1 63.73 25.81 52.78
CA MET A 1 62.96 24.53 52.62
C MET A 1 61.71 24.84 51.81
N SER A 2 61.79 24.58 50.51
CA SER A 2 60.69 24.83 49.57
C SER A 2 59.85 23.56 49.47
N LYS A 3 58.54 23.65 49.77
CA LYS A 3 57.61 22.53 49.62
C LYS A 3 56.98 22.60 48.22
N ILE A 4 57.30 21.61 47.37
CA ILE A 4 56.69 21.42 46.06
C ILE A 4 55.38 20.66 46.25
N TYR A 5 54.24 21.29 45.90
CA TYR A 5 52.94 20.63 45.82
C TYR A 5 52.76 20.06 44.42
N VAL A 6 52.75 18.76 44.29
CA VAL A 6 52.39 18.06 43.04
C VAL A 6 50.86 17.96 43.01
N LEU A 7 50.24 18.69 42.09
CA LEU A 7 48.82 18.56 41.76
C LEU A 7 48.65 17.39 40.79
N LEU A 8 48.08 16.30 41.30
CA LEU A 8 47.62 15.16 40.48
C LEU A 8 46.28 15.53 39.81
N PHE A 9 46.31 15.84 38.53
CA PHE A 9 45.11 15.92 37.70
C PHE A 9 44.63 14.51 37.33
N SER A 10 43.53 14.08 38.04
CA SER A 10 42.83 12.88 37.68
C SER A 10 41.95 13.16 36.46
N PHE A 11 42.35 12.63 35.30
CA PHE A 11 41.52 12.63 34.09
C PHE A 11 40.40 11.56 34.25
N ILE A 12 39.19 12.01 34.58
CA ILE A 12 38.01 11.18 34.52
C ILE A 12 37.61 11.06 33.05
N LEU A 13 37.90 9.91 32.40
CA LEU A 13 37.37 9.54 31.13
C LEU A 13 35.88 9.24 31.28
N ILE A 14 35.03 10.23 30.99
CA ILE A 14 33.60 9.98 30.80
C ILE A 14 33.42 9.24 29.50
N LYS A 15 33.17 7.93 29.57
CA LYS A 15 32.67 7.17 28.44
C LYS A 15 31.25 7.66 28.14
N GLN A 16 31.10 8.52 27.16
CA GLN A 16 29.80 8.84 26.58
C GLN A 16 29.34 7.59 25.80
N ASN A 17 28.41 6.85 26.36
CA ASN A 17 27.64 5.88 25.62
C ASN A 17 26.71 6.65 24.68
N VAL A 18 27.15 6.85 23.43
CA VAL A 18 26.29 7.31 22.36
C VAL A 18 25.36 6.13 22.03
N THR A 19 24.23 6.04 22.69
CA THR A 19 23.11 5.24 22.22
C THR A 19 22.57 5.97 20.99
N ALA A 20 22.87 5.46 19.82
CA ALA A 20 22.17 5.88 18.61
C ALA A 20 20.68 5.55 18.82
N GLN A 21 19.90 6.58 19.12
CA GLN A 21 18.46 6.51 19.19
C GLN A 21 18.00 6.29 17.73
N LEU A 22 17.71 5.04 17.37
CA LEU A 22 17.03 4.74 16.11
C LEU A 22 15.69 5.49 16.15
N ASP A 23 15.56 6.46 15.28
CA ASP A 23 14.32 7.19 15.07
C ASP A 23 13.22 6.16 14.80
N SER A 24 12.21 6.09 15.66
CA SER A 24 11.10 5.14 15.59
C SER A 24 10.22 5.32 14.34
N ASN A 25 10.53 6.30 13.50
CA ASN A 25 9.86 6.64 12.25
C ASN A 25 10.57 6.09 10.99
N SER A 26 11.73 5.45 11.09
CA SER A 26 12.40 4.88 9.93
C SER A 26 11.76 3.54 9.55
N VAL A 27 10.83 3.56 8.62
CA VAL A 27 10.33 2.35 7.97
C VAL A 27 11.49 1.73 7.20
N PRO A 28 11.98 0.52 7.54
CA PRO A 28 13.18 -0.06 6.96
C PRO A 28 13.02 -0.37 5.46
N VAL A 29 11.80 -0.51 5.00
CA VAL A 29 11.45 -0.70 3.59
C VAL A 29 10.20 0.09 3.26
N ARG A 30 10.27 0.92 2.24
CA ARG A 30 9.11 1.61 1.66
C ARG A 30 8.68 0.90 0.38
N ILE A 31 7.43 0.52 0.29
CA ILE A 31 6.85 -0.01 -0.94
C ILE A 31 6.37 1.20 -1.77
N SER A 32 7.04 1.45 -2.90
CA SER A 32 6.74 2.60 -3.78
C SER A 32 5.45 2.35 -4.56
N TYR A 33 5.31 1.16 -5.12
CA TYR A 33 4.08 0.69 -5.73
C TYR A 33 4.00 -0.84 -5.67
N ILE A 34 2.79 -1.35 -5.78
CA ILE A 34 2.46 -2.73 -6.12
C ILE A 34 1.28 -2.70 -7.06
N ASP A 35 1.35 -3.47 -8.12
CA ASP A 35 0.34 -3.66 -9.14
C ASP A 35 0.21 -5.13 -9.48
N ALA A 36 -0.95 -5.56 -9.98
CA ALA A 36 -1.17 -6.93 -10.40
C ALA A 36 -2.23 -7.00 -11.49
N ALA A 37 -2.02 -7.90 -12.46
CA ALA A 37 -2.94 -8.12 -13.57
C ALA A 37 -3.05 -9.60 -13.90
N SER A 38 -4.19 -10.01 -14.48
CA SER A 38 -4.36 -11.35 -15.03
C SER A 38 -3.84 -11.40 -16.47
N GLU A 39 -2.93 -12.32 -16.72
CA GLU A 39 -2.42 -12.63 -18.05
C GLU A 39 -2.63 -14.12 -18.37
N ASN A 40 -3.42 -14.40 -19.40
CA ASN A 40 -3.65 -15.75 -19.94
C ASN A 40 -3.73 -16.87 -18.88
N THR A 41 -2.56 -17.41 -18.48
CA THR A 41 -2.43 -18.58 -17.60
C THR A 41 -1.89 -18.24 -16.21
N SER A 42 -1.65 -16.96 -15.89
CA SER A 42 -1.08 -16.53 -14.61
C SER A 42 -1.59 -15.16 -14.18
N ASN A 43 -1.47 -14.85 -12.91
CA ASN A 43 -1.51 -13.47 -12.43
C ASN A 43 -0.08 -12.96 -12.31
N ILE A 44 0.16 -11.76 -12.83
CA ILE A 44 1.48 -11.11 -12.75
C ILE A 44 1.41 -10.00 -11.74
N LEU A 45 2.39 -9.97 -10.84
CA LEU A 45 2.61 -8.91 -9.87
C LEU A 45 3.85 -8.11 -10.28
N HIS A 46 3.75 -6.78 -10.22
CA HIS A 46 4.84 -5.85 -10.40
C HIS A 46 4.92 -4.95 -9.17
N TRP A 47 6.12 -4.75 -8.62
CA TRP A 47 6.29 -3.82 -7.50
C TRP A 47 7.68 -3.21 -7.49
N LYS A 48 7.80 -2.10 -6.77
CA LYS A 48 9.07 -1.45 -6.48
C LYS A 48 9.12 -1.06 -5.01
N THR A 49 10.30 -1.22 -4.44
CA THR A 49 10.57 -0.86 -3.05
C THR A 49 11.76 0.09 -2.98
N ALA A 50 11.93 0.73 -1.83
CA ALA A 50 13.16 1.38 -1.42
C ALA A 50 13.55 0.78 -0.08
N CYS A 51 14.72 0.13 -0.02
CA CYS A 51 15.24 -0.48 1.20
C CYS A 51 16.32 0.42 1.81
N PHE A 52 16.17 0.70 3.08
CA PHE A 52 17.13 1.47 3.87
C PHE A 52 18.04 0.56 4.70
N LEU A 53 17.82 -0.76 4.60
CA LEU A 53 18.63 -1.81 5.21
C LEU A 53 19.54 -2.47 4.17
N SER A 54 20.65 -3.05 4.63
CA SER A 54 21.54 -3.82 3.77
C SER A 54 20.87 -5.03 3.12
N TYR A 55 19.80 -5.53 3.74
CA TYR A 55 19.09 -6.74 3.34
C TYR A 55 17.64 -6.71 3.80
N ALA A 56 16.72 -7.13 2.96
CA ALA A 56 15.30 -7.23 3.28
C ALA A 56 14.70 -8.56 2.80
N ASN A 57 13.80 -9.13 3.62
CA ASN A 57 13.04 -10.32 3.29
C ASN A 57 11.60 -9.95 2.95
N PHE A 58 11.09 -10.53 1.89
CA PHE A 58 9.76 -10.29 1.37
C PHE A 58 8.99 -11.60 1.28
N GLU A 59 7.72 -11.55 1.66
CA GLU A 59 6.74 -12.60 1.39
C GLU A 59 5.69 -12.06 0.41
N ILE A 60 5.47 -12.78 -0.69
CA ILE A 60 4.29 -12.56 -1.53
C ILE A 60 3.15 -13.35 -0.91
N GLN A 61 2.10 -12.67 -0.54
CA GLN A 61 0.94 -13.28 0.09
C GLN A 61 -0.29 -13.17 -0.81
N ARG A 62 -1.05 -14.26 -0.89
CA ARG A 62 -2.28 -14.39 -1.66
C ARG A 62 -3.44 -14.76 -0.75
N SER A 63 -4.63 -14.26 -1.10
CA SER A 63 -5.90 -14.61 -0.49
C SER A 63 -6.99 -14.74 -1.54
N TYR A 64 -7.99 -15.58 -1.29
CA TYR A 64 -9.20 -15.72 -2.11
C TYR A 64 -10.44 -15.08 -1.46
N ASP A 65 -10.33 -14.67 -0.20
CA ASP A 65 -11.43 -14.05 0.57
C ASP A 65 -11.10 -12.62 1.05
N GLY A 66 -9.86 -12.14 0.76
CA GLY A 66 -9.37 -10.84 1.23
C GLY A 66 -9.04 -10.78 2.72
N ILE A 67 -9.26 -11.87 3.48
CA ILE A 67 -9.12 -11.94 4.94
C ILE A 67 -7.94 -12.83 5.33
N LYS A 68 -7.93 -14.08 4.86
CA LYS A 68 -6.90 -15.08 5.16
C LYS A 68 -5.85 -15.08 4.05
N TYR A 69 -4.62 -14.70 4.40
CA TYR A 69 -3.49 -14.64 3.49
C TYR A 69 -2.53 -15.79 3.72
N SER A 70 -2.13 -16.45 2.64
CA SER A 70 -1.08 -17.48 2.62
C SER A 70 0.12 -16.97 1.85
N THR A 71 1.31 -17.24 2.36
CA THR A 71 2.56 -16.94 1.66
C THR A 71 2.73 -17.93 0.51
N ILE A 72 2.82 -17.40 -0.72
CA ILE A 72 2.98 -18.20 -1.94
C ILE A 72 4.40 -18.18 -2.47
N ASN A 73 5.19 -17.18 -2.09
CA ASN A 73 6.61 -17.10 -2.39
C ASN A 73 7.33 -16.21 -1.39
N THR A 74 8.61 -16.47 -1.18
CA THR A 74 9.52 -15.66 -0.37
C THR A 74 10.77 -15.35 -1.18
N PHE A 75 11.31 -14.15 -1.00
CA PHE A 75 12.58 -13.78 -1.61
C PHE A 75 13.28 -12.74 -0.75
N SER A 76 14.56 -12.61 -1.01
CA SER A 76 15.43 -11.71 -0.28
C SER A 76 16.15 -10.80 -1.26
N ALA A 77 16.37 -9.56 -0.87
CA ALA A 77 17.07 -8.58 -1.68
C ALA A 77 18.05 -7.77 -0.84
N ASP A 78 19.23 -7.53 -1.39
CA ASP A 78 20.15 -6.51 -0.88
C ASP A 78 19.67 -5.10 -1.26
N GLN A 79 20.38 -4.09 -0.79
CA GLN A 79 20.02 -2.69 -1.01
C GLN A 79 19.98 -2.32 -2.51
N LEU A 80 20.89 -2.87 -3.32
CA LEU A 80 20.95 -2.57 -4.76
C LEU A 80 19.79 -3.24 -5.51
N ARG A 81 19.50 -4.50 -5.21
CA ARG A 81 18.39 -5.24 -5.81
C ARG A 81 17.03 -4.66 -5.41
N CYS A 82 16.92 -4.17 -4.18
CA CYS A 82 15.71 -3.51 -3.67
C CYS A 82 15.30 -2.27 -4.47
N GLN A 83 16.25 -1.56 -5.06
CA GLN A 83 15.95 -0.34 -5.84
C GLN A 83 15.43 -0.65 -7.26
N GLN A 84 15.56 -1.89 -7.70
CA GLN A 84 15.06 -2.33 -8.99
C GLN A 84 13.60 -2.81 -8.89
N PRO A 85 12.81 -2.73 -9.95
CA PRO A 85 11.51 -3.35 -10.01
C PRO A 85 11.60 -4.88 -9.84
N PHE A 86 10.53 -5.45 -9.31
CA PHE A 86 10.35 -6.89 -9.15
C PHE A 86 9.12 -7.34 -9.91
N ASP A 87 9.18 -8.55 -10.42
CA ASP A 87 8.09 -9.23 -11.09
C ASP A 87 7.92 -10.63 -10.50
N TYR A 88 6.67 -11.08 -10.39
CA TYR A 88 6.33 -12.43 -9.98
C TYR A 88 5.12 -12.94 -10.76
N LYS A 89 5.19 -14.18 -11.25
CA LYS A 89 4.09 -14.85 -11.94
C LYS A 89 3.48 -15.93 -11.05
N ASP A 90 2.22 -15.75 -10.68
CA ASP A 90 1.45 -16.75 -9.95
C ASP A 90 0.67 -17.63 -10.94
N PHE A 91 1.26 -18.74 -11.34
CA PHE A 91 0.63 -19.71 -12.24
C PHE A 91 -0.50 -20.50 -11.58
N THR A 92 -0.49 -20.59 -10.24
CA THR A 92 -1.49 -21.38 -9.51
C THR A 92 -2.82 -20.66 -9.33
N ALA A 93 -2.83 -19.32 -9.42
CA ALA A 93 -4.06 -18.53 -9.35
C ALA A 93 -5.01 -18.83 -10.51
N ASN A 94 -4.52 -19.30 -11.67
CA ASN A 94 -5.34 -19.61 -12.84
C ASN A 94 -6.35 -20.76 -12.62
N GLN A 95 -6.21 -21.54 -11.57
CA GLN A 95 -7.17 -22.59 -11.18
C GLN A 95 -8.42 -21.99 -10.48
N PHE A 96 -8.36 -20.74 -10.06
CA PHE A 96 -9.43 -20.05 -9.38
C PHE A 96 -10.21 -19.12 -10.33
N VAL A 97 -11.52 -19.03 -10.14
CA VAL A 97 -12.39 -18.10 -10.85
C VAL A 97 -12.93 -17.09 -9.84
N GLY A 98 -12.65 -15.81 -10.06
CA GLY A 98 -13.10 -14.74 -9.19
C GLY A 98 -11.98 -13.80 -8.74
N ARG A 99 -12.16 -13.18 -7.60
CA ARG A 99 -11.22 -12.20 -7.04
C ARG A 99 -10.06 -12.90 -6.34
N VAL A 100 -8.84 -12.52 -6.67
CA VAL A 100 -7.62 -12.97 -6.01
C VAL A 100 -6.90 -11.74 -5.46
N TYR A 101 -6.64 -11.75 -4.17
CA TYR A 101 -6.05 -10.64 -3.43
C TYR A 101 -4.57 -10.92 -3.19
N TYR A 102 -3.73 -9.94 -3.45
CA TYR A 102 -2.29 -10.03 -3.20
C TYR A 102 -1.82 -8.88 -2.32
N ARG A 103 -0.82 -9.15 -1.52
CA ARG A 103 -0.04 -8.16 -0.79
C ARG A 103 1.40 -8.63 -0.62
N LEU A 104 2.29 -7.67 -0.40
CA LEU A 104 3.63 -7.93 0.09
C LEU A 104 3.66 -7.80 1.60
N LYS A 105 4.30 -8.74 2.29
CA LYS A 105 4.65 -8.65 3.69
C LYS A 105 6.16 -8.56 3.78
N VAL A 106 6.67 -7.57 4.51
CA VAL A 106 8.09 -7.33 4.71
C VAL A 106 8.40 -7.45 6.18
N GLY A 107 9.32 -8.34 6.53
CA GLY A 107 9.87 -8.46 7.88
C GLY A 107 11.02 -7.49 8.06
N GLY A 108 10.94 -6.61 9.07
CA GLY A 108 12.06 -5.80 9.52
C GLY A 108 13.00 -6.58 10.43
N LEU A 109 14.28 -6.17 10.51
CA LEU A 109 15.25 -6.73 11.45
C LEU A 109 14.87 -6.47 12.92
N ASP A 110 14.00 -5.49 13.17
CA ASP A 110 13.42 -5.12 14.46
C ASP A 110 12.24 -6.02 14.88
N GLY A 111 11.92 -7.04 14.09
CA GLY A 111 10.77 -7.93 14.28
C GLY A 111 9.43 -7.33 13.84
N ARG A 112 9.40 -6.08 13.37
CA ARG A 112 8.17 -5.46 12.86
C ARG A 112 7.83 -6.01 11.49
N VAL A 113 6.54 -6.09 11.23
CA VAL A 113 5.98 -6.55 9.95
C VAL A 113 5.28 -5.38 9.27
N TYR A 114 5.62 -5.17 8.00
CA TYR A 114 5.02 -4.15 7.14
C TYR A 114 4.28 -4.84 6.01
N ASN A 115 3.03 -4.44 5.78
CA ASN A 115 2.25 -4.93 4.65
C ASN A 115 2.09 -3.81 3.61
N SER A 116 2.11 -4.18 2.33
CA SER A 116 1.70 -3.28 1.25
C SER A 116 0.19 -3.01 1.32
N LYS A 117 -0.28 -2.09 0.49
CA LYS A 117 -1.69 -2.10 0.08
C LYS A 117 -2.02 -3.45 -0.57
N ILE A 118 -3.30 -3.83 -0.49
CA ILE A 118 -3.83 -5.00 -1.19
C ILE A 118 -4.08 -4.60 -2.65
N VAL A 119 -3.77 -5.51 -3.58
CA VAL A 119 -4.17 -5.42 -4.98
C VAL A 119 -5.05 -6.61 -5.32
N VAL A 120 -6.05 -6.38 -6.16
CA VAL A 120 -7.03 -7.40 -6.53
C VAL A 120 -6.93 -7.70 -8.02
N VAL A 121 -6.91 -8.97 -8.35
CA VAL A 121 -6.93 -9.46 -9.72
C VAL A 121 -8.18 -10.30 -9.93
N PHE A 122 -8.91 -10.03 -11.00
CA PHE A 122 -10.04 -10.87 -11.42
C PHE A 122 -9.52 -11.97 -12.34
N THR A 123 -9.40 -13.18 -11.77
CA THR A 123 -8.94 -14.35 -12.53
C THR A 123 -10.14 -15.02 -13.15
N LYS A 124 -10.24 -15.04 -14.49
CA LYS A 124 -11.36 -15.62 -15.25
C LYS A 124 -12.75 -15.13 -14.83
N GLY A 125 -12.82 -13.97 -14.15
CA GLY A 125 -14.06 -13.35 -13.69
C GLY A 125 -14.18 -11.94 -14.23
N GLU A 126 -15.36 -11.35 -14.07
CA GLU A 126 -15.63 -9.94 -14.32
C GLU A 126 -15.87 -9.21 -13.00
N GLY A 127 -15.62 -7.91 -12.97
CA GLY A 127 -15.94 -7.07 -11.84
C GLY A 127 -15.00 -5.91 -11.60
N ILE A 128 -15.37 -5.14 -10.59
CA ILE A 128 -14.59 -4.05 -10.03
C ILE A 128 -14.35 -4.26 -8.54
N GLU A 129 -13.29 -3.70 -8.00
CA GLU A 129 -13.00 -3.69 -6.56
C GLU A 129 -12.30 -2.41 -6.17
N ILE A 130 -12.76 -1.74 -5.11
CA ILE A 130 -12.04 -0.63 -4.51
C ILE A 130 -10.94 -1.19 -3.61
N ASN A 131 -9.69 -1.07 -4.04
CA ASN A 131 -8.53 -1.53 -3.27
C ASN A 131 -8.26 -0.63 -2.07
N SER A 132 -8.37 0.69 -2.27
CA SER A 132 -8.13 1.69 -1.22
C SER A 132 -8.65 3.07 -1.60
N PHE A 133 -8.93 3.87 -0.57
CA PHE A 133 -9.16 5.31 -0.67
C PHE A 133 -8.23 5.98 0.37
N SER A 134 -7.31 6.81 -0.06
CA SER A 134 -6.29 7.37 0.82
C SER A 134 -5.99 8.85 0.53
N PRO A 135 -5.93 9.69 1.57
CA PRO A 135 -6.27 9.40 2.95
C PRO A 135 -7.78 9.22 3.17
N THR A 136 -8.19 8.50 4.22
CA THR A 136 -9.62 8.34 4.60
C THR A 136 -10.17 9.54 5.36
N ILE A 137 -9.29 10.34 5.96
CA ILE A 137 -9.58 11.66 6.51
C ILE A 137 -8.88 12.66 5.59
N VAL A 138 -9.65 13.46 4.87
CA VAL A 138 -9.13 14.23 3.73
C VAL A 138 -9.61 15.67 3.74
N SER A 139 -8.69 16.61 3.45
CA SER A 139 -9.00 18.05 3.36
C SER A 139 -9.30 18.52 1.93
N SER A 140 -8.61 18.00 0.92
CA SER A 140 -8.74 18.50 -0.46
C SER A 140 -8.71 17.43 -1.53
N VAL A 141 -7.76 16.50 -1.48
CA VAL A 141 -7.53 15.47 -2.51
C VAL A 141 -7.27 14.14 -1.87
N ALA A 142 -7.88 13.08 -2.39
CA ALA A 142 -7.59 11.69 -2.07
C ALA A 142 -7.33 10.89 -3.35
N THR A 143 -6.63 9.77 -3.21
CA THR A 143 -6.42 8.81 -4.29
C THR A 143 -7.32 7.60 -4.07
N LEU A 144 -8.17 7.31 -5.05
CA LEU A 144 -8.96 6.09 -5.13
C LEU A 144 -8.20 5.07 -5.99
N SER A 145 -7.89 3.91 -5.42
CA SER A 145 -7.30 2.78 -6.14
C SER A 145 -8.37 1.74 -6.42
N ILE A 146 -8.54 1.35 -7.69
CA ILE A 146 -9.58 0.45 -8.16
C ILE A 146 -8.95 -0.62 -9.04
N SER A 147 -9.29 -1.90 -8.81
CA SER A 147 -9.04 -2.96 -9.78
C SER A 147 -10.27 -3.16 -10.66
N SER A 148 -10.05 -3.27 -11.98
CA SER A 148 -11.10 -3.62 -12.95
C SER A 148 -10.68 -4.84 -13.78
N SER A 149 -11.64 -5.70 -14.07
CA SER A 149 -11.44 -6.88 -14.92
C SER A 149 -11.37 -6.54 -16.42
N ALA A 150 -11.86 -5.37 -16.80
CA ALA A 150 -12.00 -4.94 -18.21
C ALA A 150 -11.77 -3.44 -18.37
N ASN A 151 -11.66 -3.00 -19.64
CA ASN A 151 -11.76 -1.60 -19.99
C ASN A 151 -13.24 -1.21 -20.03
N GLU A 152 -13.68 -0.28 -19.17
CA GLU A 152 -15.08 0.10 -19.08
C GLU A 152 -15.27 1.52 -18.55
N ASP A 153 -16.44 2.09 -18.79
CA ASP A 153 -16.82 3.39 -18.25
C ASP A 153 -17.54 3.19 -16.92
N ALA A 154 -17.26 4.07 -15.97
CA ALA A 154 -17.86 4.04 -14.65
C ALA A 154 -18.22 5.45 -14.17
N ALA A 155 -19.23 5.54 -13.32
CA ALA A 155 -19.65 6.77 -12.67
C ALA A 155 -19.20 6.76 -11.20
N LEU A 156 -18.42 7.76 -10.80
CA LEU A 156 -18.12 8.08 -9.41
C LEU A 156 -19.18 9.05 -8.89
N THR A 157 -19.78 8.75 -7.75
CA THR A 157 -20.77 9.61 -7.10
C THR A 157 -20.40 9.80 -5.64
N ILE A 158 -20.28 11.05 -5.18
CA ILE A 158 -20.08 11.37 -3.76
C ILE A 158 -21.45 11.68 -3.14
N ILE A 159 -21.77 10.99 -2.05
CA ILE A 159 -23.07 11.02 -1.39
C ILE A 159 -22.88 11.42 0.08
N ASN A 160 -23.70 12.33 0.58
CA ASN A 160 -23.70 12.74 1.99
C ASN A 160 -24.46 11.76 2.89
N ALA A 161 -24.50 12.03 4.20
CA ALA A 161 -25.17 11.21 5.20
C ALA A 161 -26.71 11.14 5.01
N GLN A 162 -27.31 12.06 4.27
CA GLN A 162 -28.74 12.09 3.92
C GLN A 162 -29.04 11.34 2.62
N GLY A 163 -28.05 10.72 1.98
CA GLY A 163 -28.21 10.02 0.70
C GLY A 163 -28.24 10.96 -0.53
N ILE A 164 -27.93 12.24 -0.35
CA ILE A 164 -27.93 13.24 -1.44
C ILE A 164 -26.60 13.16 -2.19
N ALA A 165 -26.67 13.00 -3.51
CA ALA A 165 -25.51 13.06 -4.38
C ALA A 165 -25.04 14.51 -4.54
N LEU A 166 -23.81 14.79 -4.11
CA LEU A 166 -23.21 16.14 -4.18
C LEU A 166 -22.30 16.32 -5.37
N LYS A 167 -21.65 15.26 -5.82
CA LYS A 167 -20.72 15.30 -6.96
C LYS A 167 -20.82 14.03 -7.77
N LYS A 168 -20.78 14.15 -9.10
CA LYS A 168 -20.74 13.01 -10.01
C LYS A 168 -19.68 13.25 -11.08
N GLN A 169 -18.89 12.23 -11.36
CA GLN A 169 -17.81 12.26 -12.34
C GLN A 169 -17.81 10.96 -13.14
N GLN A 170 -17.66 11.05 -14.46
CA GLN A 170 -17.41 9.90 -15.31
C GLN A 170 -15.91 9.61 -15.34
N VAL A 171 -15.56 8.33 -15.30
CA VAL A 171 -14.17 7.85 -15.37
C VAL A 171 -14.10 6.68 -16.32
N ARG A 172 -12.97 6.57 -17.02
CA ARG A 172 -12.64 5.40 -17.84
C ARG A 172 -11.72 4.52 -17.03
N LEU A 173 -12.14 3.28 -16.75
CA LEU A 173 -11.31 2.25 -16.14
C LEU A 173 -10.59 1.46 -17.24
N VAL A 174 -9.33 1.12 -16.98
CA VAL A 174 -8.57 0.17 -17.78
C VAL A 174 -8.46 -1.16 -17.00
N LYS A 175 -8.32 -2.26 -17.71
CA LYS A 175 -8.08 -3.56 -17.07
C LYS A 175 -6.84 -3.50 -16.20
N GLY A 176 -6.93 -4.00 -14.96
CA GLY A 176 -5.89 -3.92 -13.95
C GLY A 176 -6.17 -2.84 -12.90
N VAL A 177 -5.12 -2.31 -12.28
CA VAL A 177 -5.22 -1.31 -11.22
C VAL A 177 -5.27 0.11 -11.80
N ASN A 178 -6.27 0.88 -11.38
CA ASN A 178 -6.48 2.27 -11.73
C ASN A 178 -6.25 3.14 -10.49
N ALA A 179 -5.60 4.29 -10.64
CA ALA A 179 -5.43 5.30 -9.59
C ALA A 179 -6.10 6.61 -10.04
N ILE A 180 -7.14 7.03 -9.33
CA ILE A 180 -7.95 8.20 -9.67
C ILE A 180 -7.84 9.24 -8.58
N GLN A 181 -7.50 10.47 -8.94
CA GLN A 181 -7.48 11.61 -8.03
C GLN A 181 -8.92 12.13 -7.82
N ILE A 182 -9.33 12.20 -6.57
CA ILE A 182 -10.65 12.68 -6.15
C ILE A 182 -10.48 14.04 -5.48
N HIS A 183 -10.89 15.09 -6.17
CA HIS A 183 -10.87 16.46 -5.65
C HIS A 183 -12.16 16.74 -4.90
N ILE A 184 -12.05 17.10 -3.61
CA ILE A 184 -13.17 17.27 -2.69
C ILE A 184 -13.02 18.54 -1.83
N ALA A 185 -12.17 19.49 -2.24
CA ALA A 185 -11.96 20.73 -1.49
C ALA A 185 -13.25 21.53 -1.28
N GLU A 186 -14.17 21.45 -2.24
CA GLU A 186 -15.45 22.17 -2.27
C GLU A 186 -16.52 21.57 -1.35
N LEU A 187 -16.31 20.35 -0.84
CA LEU A 187 -17.28 19.72 0.05
C LEU A 187 -17.19 20.30 1.47
N PRO A 188 -18.32 20.44 2.18
CA PRO A 188 -18.31 20.82 3.58
C PRO A 188 -17.67 19.72 4.43
N ALA A 189 -17.21 20.06 5.65
CA ALA A 189 -16.75 19.07 6.60
C ALA A 189 -17.86 18.07 6.94
N GLY A 190 -17.53 16.78 7.00
CA GLY A 190 -18.53 15.75 7.27
C GLY A 190 -18.15 14.35 6.81
N ARG A 191 -19.10 13.44 6.93
CA ARG A 191 -18.98 12.05 6.50
C ARG A 191 -19.64 11.85 5.15
N PHE A 192 -18.93 11.18 4.23
CA PHE A 192 -19.36 10.92 2.88
C PHE A 192 -19.11 9.49 2.45
N TRP A 193 -19.82 9.06 1.43
CA TRP A 193 -19.61 7.81 0.71
C TRP A 193 -19.30 8.14 -0.74
N LEU A 194 -18.26 7.48 -1.25
CA LEU A 194 -17.95 7.49 -2.67
C LEU A 194 -18.43 6.15 -3.24
N SER A 195 -19.38 6.20 -4.15
CA SER A 195 -19.93 5.07 -4.88
C SER A 195 -19.36 5.07 -6.30
N LEU A 196 -18.81 3.93 -6.71
CA LEU A 196 -18.38 3.64 -8.06
C LEU A 196 -19.38 2.67 -8.69
N ARG A 197 -19.95 3.03 -9.86
CA ARG A 197 -20.88 2.17 -10.60
C ARG A 197 -20.46 2.06 -12.05
N THR A 198 -20.33 0.84 -12.56
CA THR A 198 -20.00 0.56 -13.96
C THR A 198 -21.25 0.57 -14.84
N SER A 199 -21.03 0.57 -16.17
CA SER A 199 -22.09 0.39 -17.16
C SER A 199 -22.79 -0.95 -17.08
N LYS A 200 -22.14 -1.97 -16.52
CA LYS A 200 -22.69 -3.31 -16.24
C LYS A 200 -23.46 -3.38 -14.92
N ASN A 201 -23.66 -2.24 -14.27
CA ASN A 201 -24.37 -2.10 -12.99
C ASN A 201 -23.66 -2.73 -11.78
N GLU A 202 -22.37 -3.03 -11.87
CA GLU A 202 -21.54 -3.39 -10.73
C GLU A 202 -21.30 -2.15 -9.89
N GLN A 203 -21.34 -2.29 -8.57
CA GLN A 203 -21.20 -1.17 -7.65
C GLN A 203 -20.31 -1.51 -6.46
N GLU A 204 -19.38 -0.60 -6.18
CA GLU A 204 -18.55 -0.60 -4.99
C GLU A 204 -18.68 0.74 -4.26
N THR A 205 -18.48 0.72 -2.93
CA THR A 205 -18.65 1.94 -2.12
C THR A 205 -17.59 1.99 -1.02
N VAL A 206 -17.02 3.18 -0.80
CA VAL A 206 -16.09 3.44 0.30
C VAL A 206 -16.52 4.69 1.05
N GLN A 207 -16.33 4.68 2.38
CA GLN A 207 -16.62 5.81 3.26
C GLN A 207 -15.36 6.64 3.50
N PHE A 208 -15.52 7.97 3.61
CA PHE A 208 -14.45 8.88 4.01
C PHE A 208 -14.99 10.05 4.87
N ILE A 209 -14.05 10.77 5.51
CA ILE A 209 -14.36 11.97 6.30
C ILE A 209 -13.65 13.16 5.65
N LYS A 210 -14.41 14.22 5.35
CA LYS A 210 -13.91 15.53 4.93
C LYS A 210 -13.70 16.40 6.16
N GLN A 211 -12.49 16.95 6.30
CA GLN A 211 -12.12 17.99 7.27
C GLN A 211 -12.16 19.38 6.65
#